data_6f6a8f93b6285d2b014088a334f2daf1
#
_entry.id   6f6a8f93b6285d2b014088a334f2daf1
#
_cell.length_a   1.000
_cell.length_b   1.000
_cell.length_c   1.000
_cell.angle_alpha   90.00
_cell.angle_beta   90.00
_cell.angle_gamma   90.00
#
_symmetry.space_group_name_H-M   'P 1'
#
loop_
_entity.id
_entity.type
_entity.pdbx_description
1 polymer ?
#
loop_
_entity_poly.entity_id
_entity_poly.type
_entity_poly.pdbx_seq_one_letter_code
_entity_poly.pdbx_strand_id
1 'polypeptide(L)'
;MKATQKKIIEHINLAKADGADLVVFAELAVCGYPPRDFLEFEEFISLCEDAGREIAEHCTGIACIVGLPVRNEELAGKDLYNAAYFIEDKQIKSIARKALLPNYDVFDEYRYFEPAREFACIDFKGVKIALTICEDLWNINNNPLYVSNPMDALIKENPDVMINIAASPFSYQHDDERRIVLADNAKKYNLPLLYVNQVGAQTEIIFDGGSMVFDQQGNMLDEMDYFKEQLKTYTLVGGAIEGKPTAHKPMSDIAQIHDALVMGIKDYFVKSGFSKAVLGLSGGIDSAIVCALACRALGPENVMAVLMPSKYSSDHSIKDALDLVANFGCKHEIISIAAAADAFDSMMAGAFKGLPFNLTEENIQARSRGIVVMAMSNKFGYILLNTSNKSECAVGYGTLYGDMCGAIGVIGDVYKTQIYELAHYINKDGEVIPENTIVKPPSAELRPGQKDSDSLPDYDTLDTILFQFIELKKTSKDIIAMGYEETLVRRIIKMVNGAEFKRYQTPPILRVSPKAFGSGRRMPIVGKYLA
;
A
#
# COMPACT_ATOMS: atom_id res chain seq x y z
N MET A 1 3.12 13.69 -14.15
CA MET A 1 4.09 13.47 -15.21
C MET A 1 5.20 14.53 -15.26
N LYS A 2 4.95 15.84 -15.53
CA LYS A 2 6.03 16.87 -15.60
C LYS A 2 6.94 16.92 -14.35
N ALA A 3 6.39 16.82 -13.15
CA ALA A 3 7.19 16.82 -11.92
C ALA A 3 8.11 15.58 -11.83
N THR A 4 7.60 14.41 -12.20
CA THR A 4 8.37 13.16 -12.24
C THR A 4 9.47 13.21 -13.29
N GLN A 5 9.16 13.68 -14.49
CA GLN A 5 10.12 13.88 -15.56
C GLN A 5 11.28 14.82 -15.14
N LYS A 6 10.95 15.96 -14.51
CA LYS A 6 11.96 16.88 -13.97
C LYS A 6 12.87 16.18 -12.97
N LYS A 7 12.30 15.38 -12.07
CA LYS A 7 13.05 14.62 -11.07
C LYS A 7 13.95 13.57 -11.71
N ILE A 8 13.50 12.86 -12.73
CA ILE A 8 14.31 11.91 -13.50
C ILE A 8 15.53 12.64 -14.11
N ILE A 9 15.31 13.80 -14.76
CA ILE A 9 16.38 14.60 -15.37
C ILE A 9 17.39 15.09 -14.30
N GLU A 10 16.91 15.52 -13.12
CA GLU A 10 17.77 15.91 -12.00
C GLU A 10 18.68 14.74 -11.56
N HIS A 11 18.12 13.51 -11.45
CA HIS A 11 18.90 12.32 -11.07
C HIS A 11 19.86 11.85 -12.18
N ILE A 12 19.52 12.01 -13.45
CA ILE A 12 20.48 11.79 -14.56
C ILE A 12 21.70 12.72 -14.39
N ASN A 13 21.47 13.99 -14.10
CA ASN A 13 22.56 14.96 -13.91
C ASN A 13 23.40 14.66 -12.67
N LEU A 14 22.79 14.21 -11.56
CA LEU A 14 23.51 13.77 -10.37
C LEU A 14 24.37 12.53 -10.65
N ALA A 15 23.80 11.49 -11.26
CA ALA A 15 24.54 10.29 -11.61
C ALA A 15 25.73 10.58 -12.56
N LYS A 16 25.52 11.48 -13.54
CA LYS A 16 26.58 11.93 -14.43
C LYS A 16 27.69 12.68 -13.68
N ALA A 17 27.34 13.53 -12.73
CA ALA A 17 28.31 14.25 -11.90
C ALA A 17 29.15 13.31 -11.02
N ASP A 18 28.56 12.21 -10.57
CA ASP A 18 29.22 11.13 -9.83
C ASP A 18 30.06 10.19 -10.72
N GLY A 19 30.09 10.43 -12.05
CA GLY A 19 30.89 9.66 -13.00
C GLY A 19 30.25 8.33 -13.44
N ALA A 20 28.96 8.16 -13.25
CA ALA A 20 28.26 6.95 -13.71
C ALA A 20 28.14 6.93 -15.25
N ASP A 21 28.30 5.74 -15.83
CA ASP A 21 28.09 5.50 -17.26
C ASP A 21 26.62 5.27 -17.62
N LEU A 22 25.88 4.66 -16.70
CA LEU A 22 24.46 4.29 -16.85
C LEU A 22 23.68 4.62 -15.57
N VAL A 23 22.52 5.26 -15.71
CA VAL A 23 21.54 5.42 -14.62
C VAL A 23 20.27 4.63 -14.94
N VAL A 24 19.71 3.98 -13.90
CA VAL A 24 18.56 3.08 -14.03
C VAL A 24 17.41 3.54 -13.13
N PHE A 25 16.23 3.70 -13.71
CA PHE A 25 14.99 4.05 -13.02
C PHE A 25 14.02 2.86 -13.02
N ALA A 26 13.03 2.93 -12.12
CA ALA A 26 12.06 1.86 -11.90
C ALA A 26 11.09 1.64 -13.08
N GLU A 27 10.33 0.55 -13.02
CA GLU A 27 9.22 0.23 -13.92
C GLU A 27 8.19 1.37 -13.94
N LEU A 28 7.70 1.72 -15.14
CA LEU A 28 6.72 2.80 -15.37
C LEU A 28 7.04 4.12 -14.64
N ALA A 29 8.33 4.39 -14.39
CA ALA A 29 8.78 5.55 -13.61
C ALA A 29 8.26 6.89 -14.17
N VAL A 30 8.06 7.01 -15.48
CA VAL A 30 7.57 8.23 -16.14
C VAL A 30 6.16 8.59 -15.69
N CYS A 31 5.26 7.62 -15.60
CA CYS A 31 3.84 7.84 -15.28
C CYS A 31 3.43 7.38 -13.88
N GLY A 32 4.24 6.55 -13.22
CA GLY A 32 3.91 5.86 -11.98
C GLY A 32 3.11 4.59 -12.21
N TYR A 33 3.13 3.69 -11.20
CA TYR A 33 2.46 2.39 -11.22
C TYR A 33 1.38 2.31 -10.14
N PRO A 34 0.19 1.77 -10.42
CA PRO A 34 -0.36 1.44 -11.74
C PRO A 34 -1.08 2.65 -12.37
N PRO A 35 -0.91 2.90 -13.66
CA PRO A 35 -1.61 3.98 -14.36
C PRO A 35 -3.10 3.66 -14.62
N ARG A 36 -3.48 2.39 -14.60
CA ARG A 36 -4.87 1.90 -14.80
C ARG A 36 -5.50 2.45 -16.08
N ASP A 37 -6.79 2.86 -16.04
CA ASP A 37 -7.55 3.31 -17.20
C ASP A 37 -7.01 4.61 -17.86
N PHE A 38 -6.02 5.29 -17.26
CA PHE A 38 -5.29 6.32 -18.00
C PHE A 38 -4.61 5.77 -19.26
N LEU A 39 -4.28 4.47 -19.27
CA LEU A 39 -3.74 3.78 -20.45
C LEU A 39 -4.72 3.68 -21.63
N GLU A 40 -6.01 3.92 -21.44
CA GLU A 40 -7.01 3.96 -22.50
C GLU A 40 -7.08 5.32 -23.21
N PHE A 41 -6.35 6.34 -22.69
CA PHE A 41 -6.35 7.68 -23.26
C PHE A 41 -5.11 7.92 -24.13
N GLU A 42 -5.33 8.17 -25.42
CA GLU A 42 -4.30 8.44 -26.42
C GLU A 42 -3.40 9.63 -26.03
N GLU A 43 -3.98 10.68 -25.45
CA GLU A 43 -3.24 11.84 -24.95
C GLU A 43 -2.26 11.46 -23.84
N PHE A 44 -2.68 10.58 -22.92
CA PHE A 44 -1.82 10.13 -21.82
C PHE A 44 -0.60 9.36 -22.34
N ILE A 45 -0.80 8.47 -23.33
CA ILE A 45 0.29 7.71 -23.94
C ILE A 45 1.25 8.64 -24.68
N SER A 46 0.71 9.58 -25.46
CA SER A 46 1.52 10.59 -26.14
C SER A 46 2.38 11.40 -25.16
N LEU A 47 1.80 11.83 -24.01
CA LEU A 47 2.54 12.52 -22.96
C LEU A 47 3.65 11.65 -22.33
N CYS A 48 3.44 10.34 -22.19
CA CYS A 48 4.47 9.43 -21.68
C CYS A 48 5.65 9.31 -22.67
N GLU A 49 5.36 9.13 -23.95
CA GLU A 49 6.39 9.03 -24.98
C GLU A 49 7.13 10.35 -25.20
N ASP A 50 6.42 11.50 -25.16
CA ASP A 50 7.04 12.83 -25.20
C ASP A 50 7.99 13.04 -24.03
N ALA A 51 7.59 12.64 -22.82
CA ALA A 51 8.46 12.69 -21.66
C ALA A 51 9.70 11.79 -21.82
N GLY A 52 9.54 10.60 -22.40
CA GLY A 52 10.66 9.72 -22.73
C GLY A 52 11.64 10.36 -23.73
N ARG A 53 11.12 11.03 -24.77
CA ARG A 53 11.93 11.79 -25.77
C ARG A 53 12.66 12.98 -25.12
N GLU A 54 11.99 13.72 -24.24
CA GLU A 54 12.62 14.84 -23.54
C GLU A 54 13.72 14.36 -22.56
N ILE A 55 13.50 13.24 -21.86
CA ILE A 55 14.53 12.60 -21.02
C ILE A 55 15.75 12.22 -21.89
N ALA A 56 15.53 11.72 -23.11
CA ALA A 56 16.62 11.36 -24.00
C ALA A 56 17.53 12.55 -24.34
N GLU A 57 16.99 13.76 -24.51
CA GLU A 57 17.79 14.96 -24.78
C GLU A 57 18.81 15.29 -23.67
N HIS A 58 18.57 14.79 -22.45
CA HIS A 58 19.48 14.96 -21.30
C HIS A 58 20.51 13.84 -21.15
N CYS A 59 20.42 12.76 -21.93
CA CYS A 59 21.33 11.61 -21.91
C CYS A 59 22.55 11.83 -22.81
N THR A 60 23.42 12.79 -22.46
CA THR A 60 24.70 13.06 -23.14
C THR A 60 25.84 12.72 -22.21
N GLY A 61 26.69 11.77 -22.62
CA GLY A 61 27.83 11.28 -21.81
C GLY A 61 27.40 10.42 -20.61
N ILE A 62 26.16 10.00 -20.56
CA ILE A 62 25.58 9.01 -19.66
C ILE A 62 24.42 8.33 -20.39
N ALA A 63 24.27 7.01 -20.23
CA ALA A 63 23.10 6.30 -20.70
C ALA A 63 22.02 6.23 -19.60
N CYS A 64 20.77 5.94 -20.00
CA CYS A 64 19.64 5.85 -19.08
C CYS A 64 18.73 4.67 -19.43
N ILE A 65 18.27 3.94 -18.39
CA ILE A 65 17.16 3.00 -18.50
C ILE A 65 15.97 3.60 -17.74
N VAL A 66 14.80 3.73 -18.39
CA VAL A 66 13.61 4.31 -17.78
C VAL A 66 12.35 3.59 -18.23
N GLY A 67 11.48 3.21 -17.27
CA GLY A 67 10.22 2.51 -17.51
C GLY A 67 9.07 3.46 -17.91
N LEU A 68 8.31 3.09 -18.96
CA LEU A 68 7.13 3.82 -19.45
C LEU A 68 6.23 2.92 -20.30
N PRO A 69 4.92 3.26 -20.49
CA PRO A 69 4.09 2.59 -21.48
C PRO A 69 4.51 3.02 -22.90
N VAL A 70 4.54 2.07 -23.83
CA VAL A 70 4.92 2.28 -25.23
C VAL A 70 3.88 1.67 -26.13
N ARG A 71 3.59 2.32 -27.27
CA ARG A 71 2.65 1.81 -28.27
C ARG A 71 3.15 0.52 -28.89
N ASN A 72 2.22 -0.39 -29.12
CA ASN A 72 2.40 -1.51 -30.01
C ASN A 72 2.08 -1.06 -31.45
N GLU A 73 3.06 -1.12 -32.33
CA GLU A 73 2.90 -0.76 -33.74
C GLU A 73 2.30 -1.90 -34.59
N GLU A 74 2.18 -3.09 -34.01
CA GLU A 74 1.59 -4.25 -34.68
C GLU A 74 0.06 -4.16 -34.65
N LEU A 75 -0.58 -4.62 -35.73
CA LEU A 75 -2.06 -4.68 -35.82
C LEU A 75 -2.67 -5.76 -34.92
N ALA A 76 -1.86 -6.72 -34.46
CA ALA A 76 -2.31 -7.82 -33.64
C ALA A 76 -1.89 -7.64 -32.18
N GLY A 77 -2.77 -8.02 -31.25
CA GLY A 77 -2.54 -7.91 -29.82
C GLY A 77 -3.15 -6.66 -29.22
N LYS A 78 -2.69 -6.28 -28.03
CA LYS A 78 -3.10 -5.04 -27.36
C LYS A 78 -2.24 -3.86 -27.85
N ASP A 79 -2.78 -2.66 -27.67
CA ASP A 79 -2.21 -1.42 -28.22
C ASP A 79 -0.93 -0.95 -27.50
N LEU A 80 -0.60 -1.53 -26.35
CA LEU A 80 0.47 -1.05 -25.48
C LEU A 80 1.36 -2.16 -24.95
N TYR A 81 2.64 -1.81 -24.70
CA TYR A 81 3.59 -2.57 -23.91
C TYR A 81 3.94 -1.83 -22.61
N ASN A 82 4.10 -2.54 -21.50
CA ASN A 82 4.89 -2.11 -20.37
C ASN A 82 6.36 -2.28 -20.76
N ALA A 83 7.10 -1.18 -20.87
CA ALA A 83 8.41 -1.19 -21.51
C ALA A 83 9.45 -0.34 -20.77
N ALA A 84 10.70 -0.54 -21.13
CA ALA A 84 11.84 0.26 -20.69
C ALA A 84 12.61 0.76 -21.91
N TYR A 85 12.84 2.07 -21.98
CA TYR A 85 13.76 2.67 -22.93
C TYR A 85 15.20 2.53 -22.42
N PHE A 86 16.10 2.04 -23.28
CA PHE A 86 17.52 2.25 -23.14
C PHE A 86 17.94 3.42 -24.03
N ILE A 87 18.44 4.47 -23.41
CA ILE A 87 18.76 5.75 -24.04
C ILE A 87 20.27 5.99 -23.93
N GLU A 88 20.89 6.29 -25.05
CA GLU A 88 22.30 6.68 -25.14
C GLU A 88 22.47 7.78 -26.18
N ASP A 89 23.33 8.77 -25.90
CA ASP A 89 23.64 9.88 -26.78
C ASP A 89 22.38 10.53 -27.41
N LYS A 90 21.41 10.86 -26.57
CA LYS A 90 20.12 11.47 -26.94
C LYS A 90 19.20 10.61 -27.81
N GLN A 91 19.51 9.34 -27.98
CA GLN A 91 18.74 8.42 -28.82
C GLN A 91 18.19 7.24 -28.01
N ILE A 92 16.96 6.88 -28.28
CA ILE A 92 16.39 5.60 -27.81
C ILE A 92 17.02 4.51 -28.66
N LYS A 93 17.97 3.77 -28.10
CA LYS A 93 18.73 2.73 -28.81
C LYS A 93 18.05 1.37 -28.78
N SER A 94 17.30 1.08 -27.69
CA SER A 94 16.59 -0.18 -27.52
C SER A 94 15.36 0.01 -26.66
N ILE A 95 14.36 -0.87 -26.86
CA ILE A 95 13.12 -0.92 -26.07
C ILE A 95 12.94 -2.35 -25.59
N ALA A 96 13.17 -2.58 -24.30
CA ALA A 96 12.81 -3.83 -23.66
C ALA A 96 11.32 -3.81 -23.29
N ARG A 97 10.60 -4.91 -23.53
CA ARG A 97 9.16 -5.05 -23.28
C ARG A 97 8.93 -6.15 -22.26
N LYS A 98 8.01 -5.92 -21.31
CA LYS A 98 7.66 -6.91 -20.27
C LYS A 98 6.92 -8.09 -20.88
N ALA A 99 7.30 -9.29 -20.49
CA ALA A 99 6.69 -10.53 -20.97
C ALA A 99 5.68 -11.11 -19.98
N LEU A 100 6.03 -11.13 -18.70
CA LEU A 100 5.19 -11.71 -17.66
C LEU A 100 4.31 -10.62 -17.04
N LEU A 101 3.04 -10.63 -17.45
CA LEU A 101 2.05 -9.61 -17.03
C LEU A 101 1.18 -10.17 -15.90
N PRO A 102 1.40 -9.74 -14.64
CA PRO A 102 0.63 -10.24 -13.51
C PRO A 102 -0.84 -9.82 -13.60
N ASN A 103 -1.72 -10.76 -13.24
CA ASN A 103 -3.17 -10.63 -13.28
C ASN A 103 -3.79 -11.27 -12.02
N TYR A 104 -3.20 -10.97 -10.88
CA TYR A 104 -3.60 -11.48 -9.57
C TYR A 104 -3.43 -10.38 -8.52
N ASP A 105 -4.12 -10.52 -7.38
CA ASP A 105 -4.13 -9.56 -6.26
C ASP A 105 -4.46 -8.13 -6.74
N VAL A 106 -3.53 -7.18 -6.59
CA VAL A 106 -3.69 -5.78 -7.01
C VAL A 106 -3.32 -5.54 -8.47
N PHE A 107 -2.75 -6.54 -9.12
CA PHE A 107 -2.31 -6.44 -10.50
C PHE A 107 -3.45 -6.67 -11.49
N ASP A 108 -3.39 -5.93 -12.60
CA ASP A 108 -4.33 -6.07 -13.74
C ASP A 108 -3.63 -5.71 -15.06
N GLU A 109 -2.34 -6.03 -15.18
CA GLU A 109 -1.51 -5.62 -16.32
C GLU A 109 -1.96 -6.24 -17.63
N TYR A 110 -2.36 -7.51 -17.60
CA TYR A 110 -2.84 -8.19 -18.80
C TYR A 110 -4.10 -7.53 -19.41
N ARG A 111 -4.80 -6.68 -18.67
CA ARG A 111 -5.93 -5.88 -19.20
C ARG A 111 -5.47 -4.86 -20.24
N TYR A 112 -4.29 -4.27 -20.07
CA TYR A 112 -3.84 -3.11 -20.83
C TYR A 112 -2.67 -3.42 -21.77
N PHE A 113 -1.76 -4.31 -21.36
CA PHE A 113 -0.50 -4.53 -22.05
C PHE A 113 -0.46 -5.85 -22.81
N GLU A 114 0.24 -5.84 -23.95
CA GLU A 114 0.62 -7.03 -24.71
C GLU A 114 1.88 -7.65 -24.09
N PRO A 115 1.94 -8.96 -23.87
CA PRO A 115 3.16 -9.64 -23.42
C PRO A 115 4.21 -9.69 -24.53
N ALA A 116 5.45 -9.36 -24.19
CA ALA A 116 6.58 -9.51 -25.12
C ALA A 116 6.81 -10.98 -25.49
N ARG A 117 7.22 -11.22 -26.74
CA ARG A 117 7.54 -12.56 -27.27
C ARG A 117 8.97 -12.66 -27.77
N GLU A 118 9.62 -11.51 -27.95
CA GLU A 118 10.99 -11.40 -28.45
C GLU A 118 11.83 -10.71 -27.38
N PHE A 119 13.05 -11.17 -27.20
CA PHE A 119 13.99 -10.71 -26.19
C PHE A 119 15.36 -10.54 -26.82
N ALA A 120 16.02 -9.43 -26.51
CA ALA A 120 17.39 -9.16 -26.91
C ALA A 120 18.15 -8.48 -25.78
N CYS A 121 19.42 -8.82 -25.62
CA CYS A 121 20.32 -8.11 -24.73
C CYS A 121 20.69 -6.74 -25.31
N ILE A 122 21.13 -5.83 -24.46
CA ILE A 122 21.57 -4.49 -24.81
C ILE A 122 23.11 -4.47 -24.74
N ASP A 123 23.75 -4.11 -25.85
CA ASP A 123 25.21 -3.89 -25.86
C ASP A 123 25.52 -2.44 -25.47
N PHE A 124 26.25 -2.25 -24.37
CA PHE A 124 26.65 -0.93 -23.89
C PHE A 124 28.10 -0.92 -23.43
N LYS A 125 28.96 -0.15 -24.09
CA LYS A 125 30.40 -0.01 -23.77
C LYS A 125 31.12 -1.35 -23.61
N GLY A 126 30.75 -2.35 -24.39
CA GLY A 126 31.35 -3.70 -24.33
C GLY A 126 30.79 -4.58 -23.22
N VAL A 127 29.76 -4.17 -22.52
CA VAL A 127 28.97 -4.95 -21.55
C VAL A 127 27.64 -5.32 -22.17
N LYS A 128 27.25 -6.58 -22.08
CA LYS A 128 25.96 -7.07 -22.54
C LYS A 128 24.98 -7.17 -21.39
N ILE A 129 23.89 -6.41 -21.43
CA ILE A 129 22.90 -6.27 -20.36
C ILE A 129 21.65 -7.08 -20.71
N ALA A 130 21.26 -8.01 -19.85
CA ALA A 130 19.94 -8.63 -19.85
C ALA A 130 18.98 -7.76 -19.05
N LEU A 131 18.15 -6.95 -19.74
CA LEU A 131 17.16 -6.08 -19.12
C LEU A 131 15.81 -6.79 -19.03
N THR A 132 15.27 -6.87 -17.83
CA THR A 132 13.96 -7.46 -17.49
C THR A 132 13.12 -6.49 -16.68
N ILE A 133 11.80 -6.71 -16.63
CA ILE A 133 10.87 -5.82 -15.94
C ILE A 133 10.06 -6.61 -14.91
N CYS A 134 10.29 -6.33 -13.64
CA CYS A 134 9.54 -6.81 -12.46
C CYS A 134 9.24 -8.31 -12.49
N GLU A 135 8.01 -8.70 -12.83
CA GLU A 135 7.49 -10.07 -12.86
C GLU A 135 8.33 -11.03 -13.74
N ASP A 136 9.09 -10.51 -14.71
CA ASP A 136 9.92 -11.32 -15.60
C ASP A 136 10.95 -12.21 -14.87
N LEU A 137 11.28 -11.91 -13.61
CA LEU A 137 12.16 -12.72 -12.76
C LEU A 137 11.42 -13.63 -11.77
N TRP A 138 10.08 -13.54 -11.67
CA TRP A 138 9.34 -14.28 -10.64
C TRP A 138 8.98 -15.72 -11.02
N ASN A 139 9.18 -16.12 -12.27
CA ASN A 139 8.85 -17.47 -12.77
C ASN A 139 10.00 -18.47 -12.56
N ILE A 140 10.54 -18.57 -11.34
CA ILE A 140 11.74 -19.35 -11.04
C ILE A 140 11.49 -20.59 -10.17
N ASN A 141 10.36 -20.68 -9.47
CA ASN A 141 10.07 -21.72 -8.49
C ASN A 141 9.47 -22.99 -9.12
N ASN A 142 9.34 -24.06 -8.29
CA ASN A 142 8.78 -25.37 -8.69
C ASN A 142 7.29 -25.35 -9.09
N ASN A 143 6.60 -24.23 -8.90
CA ASN A 143 5.23 -24.03 -9.35
C ASN A 143 5.14 -22.77 -10.21
N PRO A 144 5.62 -22.82 -11.46
CA PRO A 144 5.64 -21.67 -12.35
C PRO A 144 4.22 -21.20 -12.70
N LEU A 145 3.96 -19.92 -12.50
CA LEU A 145 2.70 -19.30 -12.88
C LEU A 145 2.61 -19.10 -14.41
N TYR A 146 3.75 -19.00 -15.08
CA TYR A 146 3.85 -18.70 -16.49
C TYR A 146 4.54 -19.84 -17.26
N VAL A 147 4.18 -20.00 -18.54
CA VAL A 147 4.72 -21.04 -19.44
C VAL A 147 6.04 -20.64 -20.10
N SER A 148 6.48 -19.39 -19.99
CA SER A 148 7.71 -18.86 -20.54
C SER A 148 8.53 -18.13 -19.45
N ASN A 149 9.83 -18.02 -19.70
CA ASN A 149 10.73 -17.26 -18.84
C ASN A 149 11.66 -16.41 -19.73
N PRO A 150 11.58 -15.08 -19.68
CA PRO A 150 12.39 -14.19 -20.51
C PRO A 150 13.89 -14.43 -20.37
N MET A 151 14.37 -14.69 -19.16
CA MET A 151 15.79 -14.95 -18.91
C MET A 151 16.32 -16.21 -19.58
N ASP A 152 15.48 -17.24 -19.80
CA ASP A 152 15.90 -18.45 -20.52
C ASP A 152 16.16 -18.19 -22.02
N ALA A 153 15.64 -17.08 -22.56
CA ALA A 153 15.96 -16.59 -23.90
C ALA A 153 17.19 -15.67 -23.87
N LEU A 154 17.22 -14.68 -22.99
CA LEU A 154 18.29 -13.70 -22.87
C LEU A 154 19.65 -14.33 -22.57
N ILE A 155 19.71 -15.38 -21.74
CA ILE A 155 20.97 -16.06 -21.38
C ILE A 155 21.70 -16.65 -22.61
N LYS A 156 20.98 -16.96 -23.68
CA LYS A 156 21.57 -17.52 -24.91
C LYS A 156 22.45 -16.51 -25.66
N GLU A 157 22.29 -15.25 -25.38
CA GLU A 157 23.12 -14.18 -25.93
C GLU A 157 24.38 -13.90 -25.11
N ASN A 158 24.62 -14.67 -24.03
CA ASN A 158 25.74 -14.52 -23.09
C ASN A 158 25.86 -13.12 -22.50
N PRO A 159 24.84 -12.63 -21.73
CA PRO A 159 24.94 -11.36 -21.04
C PRO A 159 25.99 -11.39 -19.92
N ASP A 160 26.49 -10.20 -19.56
CA ASP A 160 27.44 -9.99 -18.48
C ASP A 160 26.76 -9.63 -17.16
N VAL A 161 25.55 -9.05 -17.23
CA VAL A 161 24.79 -8.56 -16.08
C VAL A 161 23.30 -8.60 -16.32
N MET A 162 22.53 -8.88 -15.27
CA MET A 162 21.07 -8.71 -15.24
C MET A 162 20.71 -7.38 -14.60
N ILE A 163 19.80 -6.63 -15.23
CA ILE A 163 19.14 -5.46 -14.64
C ILE A 163 17.65 -5.74 -14.64
N ASN A 164 17.01 -5.58 -13.48
CA ASN A 164 15.56 -5.67 -13.36
C ASN A 164 15.00 -4.37 -12.79
N ILE A 165 14.14 -3.71 -13.55
CA ILE A 165 13.40 -2.54 -13.08
C ILE A 165 12.03 -2.98 -12.62
N ALA A 166 11.57 -2.50 -11.46
CA ALA A 166 10.36 -2.98 -10.83
C ALA A 166 9.51 -1.88 -10.19
N ALA A 167 8.22 -2.15 -10.09
CA ALA A 167 7.27 -1.49 -9.22
C ALA A 167 6.56 -2.57 -8.38
N SER A 168 7.34 -3.25 -7.53
CA SER A 168 6.86 -4.33 -6.66
C SER A 168 6.14 -3.76 -5.45
N PRO A 169 4.82 -4.04 -5.29
CA PRO A 169 4.03 -3.49 -4.20
C PRO A 169 4.46 -4.04 -2.84
N PHE A 170 4.44 -3.16 -1.86
CA PHE A 170 4.72 -3.51 -0.47
C PHE A 170 3.62 -4.40 0.12
N SER A 171 4.03 -5.40 0.88
CA SER A 171 3.31 -5.99 2.02
C SER A 171 4.36 -6.49 3.01
N TYR A 172 4.03 -6.45 4.30
CA TYR A 172 4.98 -6.97 5.29
C TYR A 172 5.34 -8.43 4.97
N GLN A 173 6.59 -8.83 5.20
CA GLN A 173 7.19 -10.14 4.84
C GLN A 173 7.43 -10.39 3.33
N HIS A 174 7.04 -9.47 2.43
CA HIS A 174 7.28 -9.66 1.00
C HIS A 174 8.73 -9.40 0.59
N ASP A 175 9.46 -8.62 1.36
CA ASP A 175 10.89 -8.36 1.17
C ASP A 175 11.74 -9.63 1.26
N ASP A 176 11.41 -10.56 2.18
CA ASP A 176 12.07 -11.85 2.30
C ASP A 176 11.91 -12.72 1.04
N GLU A 177 10.67 -12.83 0.53
CA GLU A 177 10.39 -13.58 -0.69
C GLU A 177 11.12 -12.96 -1.88
N ARG A 178 11.04 -11.63 -2.02
CA ARG A 178 11.72 -10.87 -3.09
C ARG A 178 13.22 -11.13 -3.07
N ARG A 179 13.87 -11.07 -1.92
CA ARG A 179 15.30 -11.33 -1.77
C ARG A 179 15.69 -12.75 -2.19
N ILE A 180 14.89 -13.75 -1.81
CA ILE A 180 15.11 -15.15 -2.22
C ILE A 180 15.00 -15.30 -3.73
N VAL A 181 13.95 -14.77 -4.35
CA VAL A 181 13.73 -14.85 -5.80
C VAL A 181 14.88 -14.20 -6.58
N LEU A 182 15.35 -13.03 -6.15
CA LEU A 182 16.45 -12.33 -6.82
C LEU A 182 17.78 -13.07 -6.67
N ALA A 183 18.09 -13.57 -5.47
CA ALA A 183 19.29 -14.37 -5.23
C ALA A 183 19.29 -15.66 -6.06
N ASP A 184 18.15 -16.34 -6.17
CA ASP A 184 18.02 -17.58 -6.94
C ASP A 184 18.13 -17.34 -8.44
N ASN A 185 17.68 -16.20 -8.97
CA ASN A 185 17.93 -15.79 -10.36
C ASN A 185 19.43 -15.56 -10.60
N ALA A 186 20.12 -14.81 -9.74
CA ALA A 186 21.55 -14.58 -9.86
C ALA A 186 22.34 -15.90 -9.89
N LYS A 187 22.02 -16.84 -8.99
CA LYS A 187 22.61 -18.20 -8.96
C LYS A 187 22.29 -19.02 -10.21
N LYS A 188 21.01 -19.09 -10.61
CA LYS A 188 20.56 -19.93 -11.74
C LYS A 188 21.27 -19.56 -13.02
N TYR A 189 21.38 -18.26 -13.29
CA TYR A 189 21.99 -17.76 -14.54
C TYR A 189 23.48 -17.46 -14.41
N ASN A 190 24.05 -17.55 -13.19
CA ASN A 190 25.45 -17.23 -12.86
C ASN A 190 25.83 -15.82 -13.33
N LEU A 191 24.97 -14.84 -13.07
CA LEU A 191 25.13 -13.43 -13.44
C LEU A 191 24.90 -12.51 -12.24
N PRO A 192 25.65 -11.42 -12.11
CA PRO A 192 25.32 -10.40 -11.13
C PRO A 192 23.98 -9.73 -11.50
N LEU A 193 23.23 -9.28 -10.49
CA LEU A 193 21.91 -8.71 -10.64
C LEU A 193 21.81 -7.36 -9.93
N LEU A 194 21.33 -6.33 -10.65
CA LEU A 194 20.89 -5.08 -10.09
C LEU A 194 19.36 -5.02 -10.18
N TYR A 195 18.70 -4.92 -9.03
CA TYR A 195 17.25 -4.77 -8.90
C TYR A 195 16.92 -3.36 -8.47
N VAL A 196 16.12 -2.65 -9.27
CA VAL A 196 15.74 -1.25 -9.06
C VAL A 196 14.24 -1.16 -8.85
N ASN A 197 13.81 -0.89 -7.61
CA ASN A 197 12.41 -0.85 -7.23
C ASN A 197 11.90 0.57 -6.98
N GLN A 198 10.62 0.80 -7.27
CA GLN A 198 9.92 2.04 -7.02
C GLN A 198 9.80 2.35 -5.52
N VAL A 199 9.84 3.63 -5.15
CA VAL A 199 9.52 4.15 -3.81
C VAL A 199 8.35 5.10 -3.90
N GLY A 200 7.42 5.01 -2.94
CA GLY A 200 6.28 5.92 -2.81
C GLY A 200 4.95 5.19 -2.71
N ALA A 201 3.85 5.93 -2.77
CA ALA A 201 2.51 5.35 -2.74
C ALA A 201 1.62 5.92 -3.85
N GLN A 202 0.69 5.11 -4.34
CA GLN A 202 -0.32 5.52 -5.31
C GLN A 202 -1.69 5.01 -4.85
N THR A 203 -2.50 5.91 -4.29
CA THR A 203 -3.79 5.63 -3.63
C THR A 203 -3.58 4.57 -2.54
N GLU A 204 -4.07 3.35 -2.75
CA GLU A 204 -3.98 2.23 -1.79
C GLU A 204 -2.66 1.45 -1.86
N ILE A 205 -1.90 1.55 -2.94
CA ILE A 205 -0.70 0.74 -3.17
C ILE A 205 0.55 1.50 -2.74
N ILE A 206 1.38 0.86 -1.93
CA ILE A 206 2.64 1.41 -1.42
C ILE A 206 3.80 0.63 -2.03
N PHE A 207 4.90 1.32 -2.31
CA PHE A 207 6.14 0.77 -2.85
C PHE A 207 7.26 1.12 -1.88
N ASP A 208 7.90 0.11 -1.35
CA ASP A 208 8.87 0.22 -0.26
C ASP A 208 10.30 0.53 -0.74
N GLY A 209 10.60 0.45 -2.05
CA GLY A 209 11.95 0.55 -2.55
C GLY A 209 12.76 -0.70 -2.23
N GLY A 210 13.78 -0.60 -1.36
CA GLY A 210 14.63 -1.73 -1.02
C GLY A 210 15.30 -2.32 -2.27
N SER A 211 15.86 -1.45 -3.15
CA SER A 211 16.64 -1.90 -4.32
C SER A 211 17.84 -2.69 -3.87
N MET A 212 18.24 -3.73 -4.62
CA MET A 212 19.22 -4.70 -4.19
C MET A 212 20.25 -5.01 -5.28
N VAL A 213 21.44 -5.39 -4.86
CA VAL A 213 22.52 -5.83 -5.74
C VAL A 213 23.04 -7.19 -5.29
N PHE A 214 23.16 -8.12 -6.23
CA PHE A 214 23.66 -9.48 -5.98
C PHE A 214 24.86 -9.79 -6.86
N ASP A 215 25.78 -10.61 -6.34
CA ASP A 215 26.82 -11.24 -7.16
C ASP A 215 26.24 -12.46 -7.90
N GLN A 216 27.06 -13.07 -8.79
CA GLN A 216 26.68 -14.24 -9.56
C GLN A 216 26.48 -15.52 -8.72
N GLN A 217 26.88 -15.54 -7.46
CA GLN A 217 26.61 -16.62 -6.51
C GLN A 217 25.32 -16.39 -5.71
N GLY A 218 24.64 -15.25 -5.95
CA GLY A 218 23.42 -14.85 -5.25
C GLY A 218 23.69 -14.30 -3.84
N ASN A 219 24.93 -13.91 -3.53
CA ASN A 219 25.19 -13.17 -2.31
C ASN A 219 24.80 -11.71 -2.49
N MET A 220 24.07 -11.16 -1.55
CA MET A 220 23.67 -9.75 -1.56
C MET A 220 24.90 -8.88 -1.30
N LEU A 221 25.20 -7.96 -2.21
CA LEU A 221 26.29 -7.00 -2.08
C LEU A 221 25.83 -5.70 -1.45
N ASP A 222 24.59 -5.28 -1.74
CA ASP A 222 23.99 -4.09 -1.13
C ASP A 222 22.46 -4.19 -1.14
N GLU A 223 21.84 -3.51 -0.17
CA GLU A 223 20.41 -3.32 -0.03
C GLU A 223 20.17 -1.86 0.36
N MET A 224 19.40 -1.14 -0.45
CA MET A 224 19.03 0.25 -0.18
C MET A 224 17.99 0.32 0.95
N ASP A 225 17.93 1.48 1.62
CA ASP A 225 16.95 1.71 2.69
C ASP A 225 15.51 1.58 2.15
N TYR A 226 14.65 1.00 2.97
CA TYR A 226 13.21 0.94 2.70
C TYR A 226 12.55 2.29 2.94
N PHE A 227 11.49 2.59 2.19
CA PHE A 227 10.69 3.82 2.27
C PHE A 227 11.46 5.11 2.05
N LYS A 228 12.63 5.03 1.42
CA LYS A 228 13.47 6.19 1.09
C LYS A 228 13.94 6.14 -0.35
N GLU A 229 13.89 7.30 -1.00
CA GLU A 229 14.52 7.46 -2.32
C GLU A 229 16.03 7.61 -2.16
N GLN A 230 16.78 6.85 -2.94
CA GLN A 230 18.24 6.85 -2.90
C GLN A 230 18.81 6.70 -4.32
N LEU A 231 20.01 7.23 -4.51
CA LEU A 231 20.86 7.02 -5.69
C LEU A 231 22.18 6.45 -5.20
N LYS A 232 22.57 5.27 -5.70
CA LYS A 232 23.85 4.63 -5.39
C LYS A 232 24.53 4.19 -6.68
N THR A 233 25.86 4.27 -6.71
CA THR A 233 26.69 3.89 -7.85
C THR A 233 27.46 2.61 -7.55
N TYR A 234 27.48 1.69 -8.52
CA TYR A 234 28.19 0.40 -8.44
C TYR A 234 29.09 0.27 -9.66
N THR A 235 30.26 -0.36 -9.49
CA THR A 235 31.22 -0.58 -10.56
C THR A 235 31.15 -2.03 -11.02
N LEU A 236 30.96 -2.23 -12.33
CA LEU A 236 31.03 -3.54 -12.97
C LEU A 236 32.36 -3.70 -13.69
N VAL A 237 33.16 -4.71 -13.30
CA VAL A 237 34.47 -5.00 -13.89
C VAL A 237 34.57 -6.48 -14.24
N GLY A 238 34.83 -6.77 -15.51
CA GLY A 238 35.00 -8.15 -15.96
C GLY A 238 33.81 -9.08 -15.69
N GLY A 239 32.58 -8.55 -15.75
CA GLY A 239 31.36 -9.30 -15.47
C GLY A 239 31.06 -9.52 -13.98
N ALA A 240 31.76 -8.83 -13.07
CA ALA A 240 31.49 -8.84 -11.64
C ALA A 240 31.23 -7.43 -11.09
N ILE A 241 30.29 -7.29 -10.17
CA ILE A 241 30.06 -6.05 -9.45
C ILE A 241 31.02 -5.98 -8.27
N GLU A 242 31.74 -4.84 -8.15
CA GLU A 242 32.63 -4.60 -7.03
C GLU A 242 31.83 -4.46 -5.73
N GLY A 243 32.20 -5.21 -4.71
CA GLY A 243 31.55 -5.17 -3.41
C GLY A 243 31.94 -6.37 -2.54
N LYS A 244 31.49 -6.34 -1.30
CA LYS A 244 31.59 -7.47 -0.37
C LYS A 244 30.19 -7.87 0.03
N PRO A 245 29.92 -9.18 0.20
CA PRO A 245 28.65 -9.63 0.71
C PRO A 245 28.25 -8.89 1.98
N THR A 246 27.04 -8.37 2.01
CA THR A 246 26.47 -7.68 3.16
C THR A 246 25.33 -8.50 3.75
N ALA A 247 25.12 -8.38 5.05
CA ALA A 247 23.98 -9.01 5.72
C ALA A 247 22.75 -8.13 5.58
N HIS A 248 21.60 -8.77 5.34
CA HIS A 248 20.30 -8.13 5.45
C HIS A 248 20.10 -7.51 6.85
N LYS A 249 19.52 -6.33 6.90
CA LYS A 249 19.11 -5.63 8.14
C LYS A 249 17.59 -5.75 8.27
N PRO A 250 17.08 -6.78 8.97
CA PRO A 250 15.65 -6.99 9.03
C PRO A 250 14.96 -5.83 9.78
N MET A 251 13.87 -5.36 9.24
CA MET A 251 12.90 -4.54 9.96
C MET A 251 11.81 -5.46 10.51
N SER A 252 11.32 -5.18 11.73
CA SER A 252 10.13 -5.90 12.22
C SER A 252 8.90 -5.54 11.38
N ASP A 253 7.97 -6.49 11.23
CA ASP A 253 6.72 -6.30 10.47
C ASP A 253 6.01 -5.01 10.89
N ILE A 254 5.95 -4.74 12.20
CA ILE A 254 5.28 -3.55 12.72
C ILE A 254 6.00 -2.24 12.37
N ALA A 255 7.33 -2.25 12.27
CA ALA A 255 8.10 -1.10 11.82
C ALA A 255 7.85 -0.83 10.33
N GLN A 256 7.80 -1.89 9.52
CA GLN A 256 7.46 -1.79 8.09
C GLN A 256 6.03 -1.26 7.90
N ILE A 257 5.05 -1.77 8.64
CA ILE A 257 3.66 -1.29 8.62
C ILE A 257 3.60 0.19 8.98
N HIS A 258 4.30 0.62 10.05
CA HIS A 258 4.35 2.02 10.46
C HIS A 258 4.87 2.94 9.34
N ASP A 259 6.03 2.62 8.79
CA ASP A 259 6.68 3.47 7.78
C ASP A 259 5.90 3.48 6.46
N ALA A 260 5.30 2.35 6.09
CA ALA A 260 4.39 2.25 4.95
C ALA A 260 3.15 3.15 5.10
N LEU A 261 2.50 3.13 6.27
CA LEU A 261 1.31 3.96 6.52
C LEU A 261 1.65 5.45 6.54
N VAL A 262 2.77 5.83 7.15
CA VAL A 262 3.25 7.23 7.13
C VAL A 262 3.52 7.69 5.69
N MET A 263 4.21 6.87 4.88
CA MET A 263 4.44 7.17 3.46
C MET A 263 3.12 7.23 2.69
N GLY A 264 2.21 6.28 2.89
CA GLY A 264 0.91 6.23 2.23
C GLY A 264 0.09 7.49 2.45
N ILE A 265 -0.02 7.95 3.71
CA ILE A 265 -0.70 9.21 4.04
C ILE A 265 -0.02 10.39 3.34
N LYS A 266 1.29 10.54 3.51
CA LYS A 266 2.05 11.66 2.94
C LYS A 266 1.88 11.76 1.43
N ASP A 267 2.05 10.66 0.72
CA ASP A 267 1.97 10.62 -0.73
C ASP A 267 0.54 10.86 -1.25
N TYR A 268 -0.47 10.30 -0.56
CA TYR A 268 -1.87 10.55 -0.90
C TYR A 268 -2.18 12.05 -0.87
N PHE A 269 -1.76 12.75 0.17
CA PHE A 269 -1.99 14.19 0.31
C PHE A 269 -1.22 15.00 -0.72
N VAL A 270 0.07 14.78 -0.85
CA VAL A 270 0.94 15.52 -1.78
C VAL A 270 0.49 15.33 -3.23
N LYS A 271 0.24 14.09 -3.65
CA LYS A 271 -0.15 13.77 -5.04
C LYS A 271 -1.55 14.21 -5.39
N SER A 272 -2.46 14.30 -4.40
CA SER A 272 -3.83 14.81 -4.59
C SER A 272 -3.94 16.33 -4.39
N GLY A 273 -2.84 17.01 -4.05
CA GLY A 273 -2.82 18.47 -3.88
C GLY A 273 -3.43 18.96 -2.56
N PHE A 274 -3.57 18.09 -1.57
CA PHE A 274 -4.05 18.41 -0.23
C PHE A 274 -2.90 18.54 0.78
N SER A 275 -3.14 19.24 1.88
CA SER A 275 -2.12 19.42 2.93
C SER A 275 -2.65 19.23 4.35
N LYS A 276 -3.96 19.18 4.56
CA LYS A 276 -4.56 19.18 5.90
C LYS A 276 -5.54 18.03 6.07
N ALA A 277 -5.42 17.33 7.19
CA ALA A 277 -6.27 16.23 7.58
C ALA A 277 -7.26 16.61 8.70
N VAL A 278 -8.41 15.96 8.72
CA VAL A 278 -9.33 15.92 9.86
C VAL A 278 -9.65 14.47 10.19
N LEU A 279 -9.85 14.16 11.47
CA LEU A 279 -10.30 12.85 11.92
C LEU A 279 -11.17 12.98 13.18
N GLY A 280 -12.07 12.02 13.39
CA GLY A 280 -12.76 11.85 14.66
C GLY A 280 -11.82 11.21 15.68
N LEU A 281 -11.62 11.86 16.83
CA LEU A 281 -10.80 11.35 17.92
C LEU A 281 -11.69 10.95 19.09
N SER A 282 -11.90 9.64 19.24
CA SER A 282 -12.82 9.09 20.26
C SER A 282 -12.16 8.83 21.62
N GLY A 283 -10.83 8.92 21.70
CA GLY A 283 -10.05 8.43 22.83
C GLY A 283 -9.77 6.92 22.79
N GLY A 284 -10.32 6.18 21.81
CA GLY A 284 -9.99 4.78 21.54
C GLY A 284 -8.68 4.63 20.77
N ILE A 285 -8.07 3.43 20.84
CA ILE A 285 -6.73 3.16 20.30
C ILE A 285 -6.65 3.37 18.77
N ASP A 286 -7.68 2.98 18.01
CA ASP A 286 -7.68 3.10 16.54
C ASP A 286 -7.55 4.55 16.09
N SER A 287 -8.40 5.44 16.64
CA SER A 287 -8.35 6.86 16.33
C SER A 287 -7.06 7.52 16.83
N ALA A 288 -6.49 7.05 17.93
CA ALA A 288 -5.21 7.51 18.46
C ALA A 288 -4.05 7.15 17.51
N ILE A 289 -4.02 5.92 16.99
CA ILE A 289 -3.04 5.47 15.98
C ILE A 289 -3.13 6.32 14.71
N VAL A 290 -4.35 6.52 14.18
CA VAL A 290 -4.51 7.34 12.95
C VAL A 290 -4.08 8.78 13.18
N CYS A 291 -4.38 9.36 14.34
CA CYS A 291 -3.91 10.69 14.72
C CYS A 291 -2.37 10.76 14.77
N ALA A 292 -1.74 9.78 15.42
CA ALA A 292 -0.28 9.69 15.52
C ALA A 292 0.40 9.57 14.15
N LEU A 293 -0.10 8.67 13.28
CA LEU A 293 0.41 8.48 11.93
C LEU A 293 0.23 9.72 11.07
N ALA A 294 -0.94 10.39 11.16
CA ALA A 294 -1.22 11.62 10.44
C ALA A 294 -0.28 12.76 10.88
N CYS A 295 -0.04 12.93 12.18
CA CYS A 295 0.91 13.92 12.71
C CYS A 295 2.34 13.65 12.23
N ARG A 296 2.77 12.39 12.16
CA ARG A 296 4.10 12.01 11.63
C ARG A 296 4.22 12.25 10.12
N ALA A 297 3.15 12.01 9.37
CA ALA A 297 3.14 12.15 7.91
C ALA A 297 3.05 13.60 7.43
N LEU A 298 2.23 14.42 8.09
CA LEU A 298 1.82 15.75 7.61
C LEU A 298 2.36 16.91 8.47
N GLY A 299 2.86 16.63 9.67
CA GLY A 299 3.11 17.61 10.72
C GLY A 299 1.84 17.90 11.56
N PRO A 300 1.98 18.02 12.89
CA PRO A 300 0.84 18.17 13.78
C PRO A 300 0.01 19.44 13.51
N GLU A 301 0.61 20.51 13.00
CA GLU A 301 -0.06 21.75 12.61
C GLU A 301 -1.07 21.58 11.46
N ASN A 302 -0.95 20.49 10.71
CA ASN A 302 -1.81 20.14 9.57
C ASN A 302 -2.88 19.09 9.91
N VAL A 303 -2.98 18.68 11.17
CA VAL A 303 -3.95 17.68 11.64
C VAL A 303 -4.96 18.33 12.59
N MET A 304 -6.25 18.09 12.32
CA MET A 304 -7.39 18.53 13.14
C MET A 304 -8.07 17.30 13.75
N ALA A 305 -7.99 17.15 15.05
CA ALA A 305 -8.71 16.13 15.81
C ALA A 305 -10.06 16.69 16.25
N VAL A 306 -11.17 15.96 15.99
CA VAL A 306 -12.51 16.36 16.39
C VAL A 306 -13.04 15.38 17.44
N LEU A 307 -13.19 15.84 18.67
CA LEU A 307 -13.79 15.08 19.76
C LEU A 307 -15.30 15.29 19.70
N MET A 308 -16.08 14.22 19.62
CA MET A 308 -17.53 14.28 19.42
C MET A 308 -18.28 13.52 20.51
N PRO A 309 -18.27 14.02 21.77
CA PRO A 309 -18.90 13.32 22.86
C PRO A 309 -20.42 13.24 22.70
N SER A 310 -20.98 12.10 23.13
CA SER A 310 -22.41 11.86 23.33
C SER A 310 -22.71 11.73 24.84
N LYS A 311 -23.98 11.49 25.20
CA LYS A 311 -24.39 11.18 26.57
C LYS A 311 -23.78 9.86 27.14
N TYR A 312 -23.17 9.05 26.28
CA TYR A 312 -22.57 7.77 26.65
C TYR A 312 -21.04 7.80 26.67
N SER A 313 -20.44 8.91 26.20
CA SER A 313 -18.98 9.07 26.20
C SER A 313 -18.47 9.22 27.62
N SER A 314 -17.45 8.45 27.96
CA SER A 314 -16.82 8.49 29.28
C SER A 314 -15.86 9.67 29.44
N ASP A 315 -15.75 10.22 30.65
CA ASP A 315 -14.82 11.33 30.96
C ASP A 315 -13.36 10.93 30.67
N HIS A 316 -13.00 9.68 30.92
CA HIS A 316 -11.64 9.20 30.64
C HIS A 316 -11.33 9.12 29.15
N SER A 317 -12.30 8.80 28.27
CA SER A 317 -12.07 8.83 26.82
C SER A 317 -11.82 10.24 26.29
N ILE A 318 -12.53 11.23 26.83
CA ILE A 318 -12.30 12.66 26.50
C ILE A 318 -10.91 13.09 27.00
N LYS A 319 -10.53 12.70 28.22
CA LYS A 319 -9.24 13.02 28.80
C LYS A 319 -8.11 12.40 27.97
N ASP A 320 -8.18 11.11 27.66
CA ASP A 320 -7.16 10.39 26.86
C ASP A 320 -6.97 11.02 25.48
N ALA A 321 -8.08 11.47 24.83
CA ALA A 321 -8.01 12.18 23.56
C ALA A 321 -7.32 13.53 23.68
N LEU A 322 -7.58 14.29 24.74
CA LEU A 322 -6.94 15.58 25.01
C LEU A 322 -5.46 15.43 25.36
N ASP A 323 -5.12 14.42 26.15
CA ASP A 323 -3.71 14.09 26.46
C ASP A 323 -2.92 13.75 25.17
N LEU A 324 -3.50 12.95 24.28
CA LEU A 324 -2.91 12.65 22.98
C LEU A 324 -2.68 13.91 22.14
N VAL A 325 -3.71 14.77 22.04
CA VAL A 325 -3.62 16.06 21.33
C VAL A 325 -2.50 16.91 21.90
N ALA A 326 -2.38 17.00 23.22
CA ALA A 326 -1.33 17.75 23.90
C ALA A 326 0.06 17.17 23.60
N ASN A 327 0.21 15.85 23.62
CA ASN A 327 1.47 15.15 23.35
C ASN A 327 1.99 15.39 21.93
N PHE A 328 1.11 15.44 20.93
CA PHE A 328 1.48 15.75 19.54
C PHE A 328 1.50 17.24 19.21
N GLY A 329 0.76 18.08 19.97
CA GLY A 329 0.58 19.50 19.67
C GLY A 329 -0.30 19.77 18.45
N CYS A 330 -1.19 18.83 18.08
CA CYS A 330 -2.10 19.02 16.96
C CYS A 330 -3.34 19.83 17.36
N LYS A 331 -4.05 20.38 16.37
CA LYS A 331 -5.27 21.17 16.59
C LYS A 331 -6.43 20.27 16.98
N HIS A 332 -7.35 20.78 17.78
CA HIS A 332 -8.57 20.04 18.10
C HIS A 332 -9.80 20.95 18.26
N GLU A 333 -10.96 20.33 18.14
CA GLU A 333 -12.27 20.89 18.46
C GLU A 333 -13.09 19.88 19.25
N ILE A 334 -13.93 20.36 20.18
CA ILE A 334 -14.88 19.53 20.92
C ILE A 334 -16.28 19.91 20.47
N ILE A 335 -16.98 19.01 19.77
CA ILE A 335 -18.32 19.24 19.22
C ILE A 335 -19.24 18.10 19.67
N SER A 336 -20.06 18.38 20.70
CA SER A 336 -21.04 17.39 21.20
C SER A 336 -22.09 17.07 20.14
N ILE A 337 -22.35 15.77 19.92
CA ILE A 337 -23.42 15.31 19.05
C ILE A 337 -24.76 15.12 19.74
N ALA A 338 -24.87 15.40 21.06
CA ALA A 338 -26.06 15.10 21.85
C ALA A 338 -27.32 15.79 21.27
N ALA A 339 -27.24 17.08 20.96
CA ALA A 339 -28.38 17.81 20.39
C ALA A 339 -28.85 17.25 19.04
N ALA A 340 -27.91 16.80 18.18
CA ALA A 340 -28.26 16.21 16.89
C ALA A 340 -28.92 14.84 17.07
N ALA A 341 -28.37 13.98 17.92
CA ALA A 341 -28.95 12.68 18.23
C ALA A 341 -30.36 12.80 18.84
N ASP A 342 -30.54 13.67 19.82
CA ASP A 342 -31.85 13.90 20.45
C ASP A 342 -32.88 14.49 19.45
N ALA A 343 -32.44 15.31 18.49
CA ALA A 343 -33.31 15.82 17.43
C ALA A 343 -33.78 14.68 16.51
N PHE A 344 -32.89 13.78 16.10
CA PHE A 344 -33.27 12.60 15.31
C PHE A 344 -34.19 11.67 16.09
N ASP A 345 -33.93 11.40 17.36
CA ASP A 345 -34.80 10.59 18.22
C ASP A 345 -36.21 11.19 18.27
N SER A 346 -36.31 12.52 18.44
CA SER A 346 -37.58 13.25 18.46
C SER A 346 -38.31 13.19 17.11
N MET A 347 -37.60 13.37 16.00
CA MET A 347 -38.17 13.31 14.64
C MET A 347 -38.71 11.90 14.31
N MET A 348 -38.02 10.85 14.76
CA MET A 348 -38.38 9.48 14.47
C MET A 348 -39.35 8.86 15.48
N ALA A 349 -39.65 9.52 16.59
CA ALA A 349 -40.50 9.00 17.69
C ALA A 349 -41.87 8.51 17.21
N GLY A 350 -42.49 9.20 16.25
CA GLY A 350 -43.78 8.79 15.68
C GLY A 350 -43.67 7.50 14.83
N ALA A 351 -42.58 7.34 14.07
CA ALA A 351 -42.35 6.16 13.24
C ALA A 351 -41.90 4.95 14.07
N PHE A 352 -41.15 5.18 15.15
CA PHE A 352 -40.62 4.12 16.02
C PHE A 352 -41.50 3.78 17.22
N LYS A 353 -42.68 4.33 17.28
CA LYS A 353 -43.62 4.17 18.41
C LYS A 353 -43.78 2.71 18.83
N GLY A 354 -43.42 2.42 20.09
CA GLY A 354 -43.57 1.11 20.72
C GLY A 354 -42.45 0.11 20.37
N LEU A 355 -41.46 0.51 19.59
CA LEU A 355 -40.27 -0.32 19.36
C LEU A 355 -39.20 -0.06 20.45
N PRO A 356 -38.49 -1.11 20.92
CA PRO A 356 -37.40 -0.95 21.88
C PRO A 356 -36.15 -0.33 21.20
N PHE A 357 -35.30 0.31 22.03
CA PHE A 357 -33.96 0.75 21.63
C PHE A 357 -33.15 -0.42 21.04
N ASN A 358 -32.48 -0.21 19.93
CA ASN A 358 -31.66 -1.21 19.27
C ASN A 358 -30.50 -0.56 18.49
N LEU A 359 -29.91 -1.26 17.55
CA LEU A 359 -28.82 -0.79 16.70
C LEU A 359 -29.16 0.49 15.90
N THR A 360 -30.43 0.84 15.73
CA THR A 360 -30.85 2.04 14.99
C THR A 360 -30.37 3.31 15.66
N GLU A 361 -30.60 3.42 16.96
CA GLU A 361 -30.21 4.59 17.75
C GLU A 361 -28.68 4.68 17.93
N GLU A 362 -27.99 3.55 18.02
CA GLU A 362 -26.53 3.48 17.98
C GLU A 362 -26.01 4.04 16.64
N ASN A 363 -26.59 3.60 15.52
CA ASN A 363 -26.24 4.06 14.17
C ASN A 363 -26.58 5.54 13.92
N ILE A 364 -27.62 6.09 14.53
CA ILE A 364 -27.93 7.54 14.47
C ILE A 364 -26.78 8.35 15.07
N GLN A 365 -26.24 7.93 16.21
CA GLN A 365 -25.10 8.60 16.82
C GLN A 365 -23.85 8.54 15.94
N ALA A 366 -23.53 7.37 15.39
CA ALA A 366 -22.37 7.19 14.48
C ALA A 366 -22.51 8.09 13.24
N ARG A 367 -23.71 8.17 12.64
CA ARG A 367 -23.99 9.04 11.49
C ARG A 367 -23.95 10.52 11.86
N SER A 368 -24.41 10.90 13.04
CA SER A 368 -24.27 12.28 13.53
C SER A 368 -22.80 12.69 13.62
N ARG A 369 -21.92 11.82 14.09
CA ARG A 369 -20.46 12.05 14.06
C ARG A 369 -19.94 12.17 12.63
N GLY A 370 -20.37 11.29 11.73
CA GLY A 370 -20.01 11.35 10.31
C GLY A 370 -20.38 12.70 9.67
N ILE A 371 -21.57 13.24 9.97
CA ILE A 371 -22.00 14.56 9.49
C ILE A 371 -21.05 15.65 10.01
N VAL A 372 -20.69 15.64 11.29
CA VAL A 372 -19.81 16.65 11.90
C VAL A 372 -18.43 16.66 11.23
N VAL A 373 -17.77 15.51 11.12
CA VAL A 373 -16.42 15.44 10.51
C VAL A 373 -16.44 15.78 9.03
N MET A 374 -17.50 15.41 8.30
CA MET A 374 -17.67 15.79 6.89
C MET A 374 -17.95 17.28 6.74
N ALA A 375 -18.70 17.90 7.65
CA ALA A 375 -18.89 19.35 7.65
C ALA A 375 -17.57 20.10 7.87
N MET A 376 -16.72 19.62 8.79
CA MET A 376 -15.37 20.16 9.02
C MET A 376 -14.49 19.99 7.77
N SER A 377 -14.50 18.80 7.15
CA SER A 377 -13.81 18.52 5.90
C SER A 377 -14.19 19.53 4.80
N ASN A 378 -15.49 19.67 4.54
CA ASN A 378 -15.99 20.53 3.47
C ASN A 378 -15.75 22.01 3.74
N LYS A 379 -15.96 22.46 4.99
CA LYS A 379 -15.85 23.87 5.34
C LYS A 379 -14.43 24.40 5.29
N PHE A 380 -13.47 23.56 5.67
CA PHE A 380 -12.07 23.97 5.82
C PHE A 380 -11.14 23.37 4.74
N GLY A 381 -11.66 22.57 3.82
CA GLY A 381 -10.87 21.90 2.79
C GLY A 381 -9.92 20.85 3.35
N TYR A 382 -10.29 20.18 4.45
CA TYR A 382 -9.52 19.09 5.04
C TYR A 382 -9.92 17.76 4.43
N ILE A 383 -8.98 16.81 4.39
CA ILE A 383 -9.25 15.42 4.02
C ILE A 383 -9.60 14.64 5.29
N LEU A 384 -10.77 13.99 5.29
CA LEU A 384 -11.20 13.12 6.38
C LEU A 384 -10.47 11.77 6.32
N LEU A 385 -9.75 11.44 7.40
CA LEU A 385 -9.12 10.13 7.60
C LEU A 385 -10.10 9.18 8.30
N ASN A 386 -10.28 8.00 7.72
CA ASN A 386 -11.06 6.93 8.33
C ASN A 386 -10.20 6.16 9.34
N THR A 387 -10.80 5.74 10.44
CA THR A 387 -10.12 5.09 11.59
C THR A 387 -10.52 3.64 11.80
N SER A 388 -11.27 3.02 10.89
CA SER A 388 -11.64 1.60 10.98
C SER A 388 -10.43 0.71 10.70
N ASN A 389 -10.23 -0.32 11.51
CA ASN A 389 -9.18 -1.33 11.34
C ASN A 389 -9.65 -2.52 10.49
N LYS A 390 -8.71 -3.43 10.14
CA LYS A 390 -9.00 -4.60 9.28
C LYS A 390 -9.98 -5.58 9.92
N SER A 391 -9.88 -5.81 11.22
CA SER A 391 -10.76 -6.74 11.94
C SER A 391 -12.22 -6.27 11.91
N GLU A 392 -12.45 -4.97 12.15
CA GLU A 392 -13.77 -4.34 12.04
C GLU A 392 -14.30 -4.36 10.61
N CYS A 393 -13.48 -3.97 9.63
CA CYS A 393 -13.82 -4.02 8.21
C CYS A 393 -14.18 -5.44 7.76
N ALA A 394 -13.48 -6.46 8.28
CA ALA A 394 -13.72 -7.85 7.93
C ALA A 394 -15.11 -8.32 8.33
N VAL A 395 -15.47 -8.11 9.59
CA VAL A 395 -16.76 -8.61 10.14
C VAL A 395 -17.92 -7.61 9.96
N GLY A 396 -17.62 -6.42 9.42
CA GLY A 396 -18.63 -5.35 9.21
C GLY A 396 -19.04 -4.66 10.50
N TYR A 397 -18.16 -4.61 11.50
CA TYR A 397 -18.36 -3.90 12.75
C TYR A 397 -18.11 -2.40 12.54
N GLY A 398 -19.08 -1.75 11.94
CA GLY A 398 -19.05 -0.32 11.58
C GLY A 398 -20.36 0.10 10.93
N THR A 399 -20.64 1.40 10.99
CA THR A 399 -21.86 2.03 10.51
C THR A 399 -21.62 2.72 9.17
N LEU A 400 -22.31 2.27 8.12
CA LEU A 400 -22.32 2.94 6.82
C LEU A 400 -22.76 4.41 6.98
N TYR A 401 -22.02 5.33 6.34
CA TYR A 401 -22.23 6.78 6.38
C TYR A 401 -22.05 7.39 7.79
N GLY A 402 -21.45 6.63 8.71
CA GLY A 402 -21.07 7.04 10.04
C GLY A 402 -19.55 6.97 10.21
N ASP A 403 -19.09 6.07 11.08
CA ASP A 403 -17.67 5.81 11.34
C ASP A 403 -16.91 5.23 10.14
N MET A 404 -17.61 4.65 9.16
CA MET A 404 -17.01 4.14 7.91
C MET A 404 -16.76 5.24 6.87
N CYS A 405 -17.09 6.52 7.11
CA CYS A 405 -16.85 7.61 6.15
C CYS A 405 -15.39 8.06 6.16
N GLY A 406 -14.94 8.66 5.05
CA GLY A 406 -13.60 9.20 4.89
C GLY A 406 -13.14 9.23 3.44
N ALA A 407 -11.95 9.77 3.21
CA ALA A 407 -11.30 9.78 1.89
C ALA A 407 -10.27 8.66 1.74
N ILE A 408 -9.67 8.20 2.86
CA ILE A 408 -8.71 7.11 2.90
C ILE A 408 -8.81 6.36 4.23
N GLY A 409 -8.82 5.03 4.16
CA GLY A 409 -8.76 4.12 5.31
C GLY A 409 -7.32 3.87 5.70
N VAL A 410 -6.85 4.58 6.73
CA VAL A 410 -5.43 4.55 7.11
C VAL A 410 -5.01 3.18 7.63
N ILE A 411 -5.79 2.61 8.54
CA ILE A 411 -5.49 1.34 9.23
C ILE A 411 -6.43 0.21 8.81
N GLY A 412 -7.17 0.39 7.70
CA GLY A 412 -8.17 -0.59 7.24
C GLY A 412 -7.58 -1.94 6.80
N ASP A 413 -6.24 -2.04 6.69
CA ASP A 413 -5.51 -3.27 6.41
C ASP A 413 -4.58 -3.71 7.56
N VAL A 414 -4.80 -3.16 8.77
CA VAL A 414 -4.07 -3.53 10.01
C VAL A 414 -5.03 -4.22 10.98
N TYR A 415 -4.72 -5.43 11.40
CA TYR A 415 -5.51 -6.19 12.37
C TYR A 415 -5.50 -5.52 13.75
N LYS A 416 -6.54 -5.75 14.55
CA LYS A 416 -6.64 -5.13 15.89
C LYS A 416 -5.47 -5.52 16.80
N THR A 417 -5.01 -6.75 16.74
CA THR A 417 -3.81 -7.20 17.45
C THR A 417 -2.56 -6.41 17.05
N GLN A 418 -2.37 -6.18 15.74
CA GLN A 418 -1.28 -5.35 15.21
C GLN A 418 -1.44 -3.86 15.59
N ILE A 419 -2.67 -3.35 15.80
CA ILE A 419 -2.89 -1.98 16.29
C ILE A 419 -2.28 -1.79 17.68
N TYR A 420 -2.37 -2.78 18.57
CA TYR A 420 -1.72 -2.72 19.88
C TYR A 420 -0.19 -2.74 19.76
N GLU A 421 0.35 -3.60 18.90
CA GLU A 421 1.80 -3.63 18.62
C GLU A 421 2.28 -2.28 18.03
N LEU A 422 1.48 -1.70 17.14
CA LEU A 422 1.78 -0.40 16.52
C LEU A 422 1.75 0.74 17.55
N ALA A 423 0.84 0.71 18.54
CA ALA A 423 0.82 1.66 19.64
C ALA A 423 2.11 1.58 20.48
N HIS A 424 2.53 0.39 20.84
CA HIS A 424 3.79 0.18 21.56
C HIS A 424 5.01 0.61 20.72
N TYR A 425 5.01 0.32 19.42
CA TYR A 425 6.06 0.78 18.50
C TYR A 425 6.11 2.31 18.40
N ILE A 426 4.97 2.98 18.36
CA ILE A 426 4.88 4.45 18.33
C ILE A 426 5.45 5.05 19.63
N ASN A 427 5.21 4.39 20.76
CA ASN A 427 5.66 4.79 22.09
C ASN A 427 7.09 4.35 22.45
N LYS A 428 7.82 3.65 21.57
CA LYS A 428 9.15 3.07 21.87
C LYS A 428 10.20 4.08 22.39
N ASP A 429 10.10 5.32 21.95
CA ASP A 429 11.04 6.39 22.31
C ASP A 429 10.46 7.37 23.35
N GLY A 430 9.28 7.09 23.89
CA GLY A 430 8.56 7.89 24.87
C GLY A 430 7.05 7.80 24.69
N GLU A 431 6.29 8.00 25.76
CA GLU A 431 4.84 7.94 25.74
C GLU A 431 4.26 9.14 24.97
N VAL A 432 3.67 8.87 23.80
CA VAL A 432 2.88 9.84 23.01
C VAL A 432 1.41 9.43 22.93
N ILE A 433 1.12 8.14 22.82
CA ILE A 433 -0.23 7.57 22.99
C ILE A 433 -0.39 7.24 24.46
N PRO A 434 -1.39 7.84 25.18
CA PRO A 434 -1.57 7.58 26.60
C PRO A 434 -1.74 6.10 26.91
N GLU A 435 -1.08 5.61 27.96
CA GLU A 435 -1.14 4.20 28.36
C GLU A 435 -2.58 3.74 28.58
N ASN A 436 -3.43 4.57 29.19
CA ASN A 436 -4.84 4.24 29.39
C ASN A 436 -5.59 3.97 28.06
N THR A 437 -5.23 4.64 26.96
CA THR A 437 -5.77 4.37 25.62
C THR A 437 -5.42 2.96 25.13
N ILE A 438 -4.24 2.46 25.51
CA ILE A 438 -3.74 1.14 25.10
C ILE A 438 -4.38 0.02 25.92
N VAL A 439 -4.46 0.20 27.26
CA VAL A 439 -4.86 -0.89 28.17
C VAL A 439 -6.37 -1.02 28.39
N LYS A 440 -7.15 0.06 28.12
CA LYS A 440 -8.60 0.00 28.33
C LYS A 440 -9.28 -0.93 27.31
N PRO A 441 -10.32 -1.68 27.72
CA PRO A 441 -11.09 -2.51 26.82
C PRO A 441 -11.68 -1.69 25.64
N PRO A 442 -11.63 -2.21 24.41
CA PRO A 442 -12.21 -1.53 23.25
C PRO A 442 -13.73 -1.43 23.37
N SER A 443 -14.27 -0.26 23.00
CA SER A 443 -15.71 0.03 23.04
C SER A 443 -16.06 1.17 22.07
N ALA A 444 -17.20 1.03 21.39
CA ALA A 444 -17.76 2.09 20.55
C ALA A 444 -18.49 3.20 21.36
N GLU A 445 -18.74 3.00 22.65
CA GLU A 445 -19.44 3.95 23.56
C GLU A 445 -20.77 4.52 22.98
N LEU A 446 -21.58 3.67 22.34
CA LEU A 446 -22.88 4.04 21.75
C LEU A 446 -24.07 3.71 22.66
N ARG A 447 -23.84 2.94 23.74
CA ARG A 447 -24.80 2.57 24.79
C ARG A 447 -24.09 2.39 26.13
N PRO A 448 -24.83 2.41 27.27
CA PRO A 448 -24.22 2.26 28.59
C PRO A 448 -23.43 0.96 28.74
N GLY A 449 -22.15 1.07 29.17
CA GLY A 449 -21.30 -0.07 29.50
C GLY A 449 -20.95 -1.00 28.31
N GLN A 450 -21.11 -0.54 27.10
CA GLN A 450 -20.81 -1.30 25.88
C GLN A 450 -19.33 -1.75 25.85
N LYS A 451 -19.12 -2.99 25.38
CA LYS A 451 -17.81 -3.53 25.05
C LYS A 451 -17.89 -4.25 23.70
N ASP A 452 -16.83 -4.26 22.93
CA ASP A 452 -16.77 -5.00 21.67
C ASP A 452 -16.98 -6.51 21.88
N SER A 453 -16.51 -7.03 23.03
CA SER A 453 -16.72 -8.42 23.46
C SER A 453 -18.19 -8.82 23.68
N ASP A 454 -19.13 -7.86 23.72
CA ASP A 454 -20.56 -8.17 23.75
C ASP A 454 -21.04 -8.78 22.41
N SER A 455 -20.33 -8.50 21.32
CA SER A 455 -20.72 -8.88 19.96
C SER A 455 -19.69 -9.71 19.22
N LEU A 456 -18.40 -9.53 19.54
CA LEU A 456 -17.26 -10.20 18.91
C LEU A 456 -16.56 -11.13 19.88
N PRO A 457 -15.86 -12.17 19.43
CA PRO A 457 -14.91 -12.90 20.26
C PRO A 457 -13.72 -11.98 20.63
N ASP A 458 -12.83 -12.44 21.49
CA ASP A 458 -11.57 -11.74 21.72
C ASP A 458 -10.79 -11.56 20.41
N TYR A 459 -10.05 -10.45 20.31
CA TYR A 459 -9.39 -10.09 19.06
C TYR A 459 -8.24 -11.03 18.69
N ASP A 460 -7.59 -11.70 19.64
CA ASP A 460 -6.54 -12.69 19.34
C ASP A 460 -7.13 -13.87 18.55
N THR A 461 -8.27 -14.38 19.03
CA THR A 461 -9.01 -15.44 18.34
C THR A 461 -9.60 -14.95 17.01
N LEU A 462 -10.22 -13.77 16.99
CA LEU A 462 -10.84 -13.20 15.80
C LEU A 462 -9.82 -13.01 14.69
N ASP A 463 -8.73 -12.31 14.97
CA ASP A 463 -7.71 -11.96 13.98
C ASP A 463 -7.00 -13.19 13.44
N THR A 464 -6.74 -14.19 14.30
CA THR A 464 -6.16 -15.45 13.84
C THR A 464 -7.08 -16.17 12.84
N ILE A 465 -8.38 -16.27 13.12
CA ILE A 465 -9.34 -16.88 12.19
C ILE A 465 -9.47 -16.08 10.90
N LEU A 466 -9.51 -14.75 11.02
CA LEU A 466 -9.56 -13.84 9.85
C LEU A 466 -8.33 -13.99 8.97
N PHE A 467 -7.13 -14.03 9.55
CA PHE A 467 -5.86 -14.22 8.83
C PHE A 467 -5.85 -15.55 8.07
N GLN A 468 -6.24 -16.66 8.73
CA GLN A 468 -6.32 -17.96 8.08
C GLN A 468 -7.30 -17.96 6.90
N PHE A 469 -8.45 -17.30 7.05
CA PHE A 469 -9.48 -17.28 6.01
C PHE A 469 -9.19 -16.30 4.87
N ILE A 470 -8.74 -15.08 5.20
CA ILE A 470 -8.56 -13.98 4.23
C ILE A 470 -7.21 -14.05 3.53
N GLU A 471 -6.12 -14.15 4.32
CA GLU A 471 -4.75 -14.12 3.79
C GLU A 471 -4.38 -15.50 3.20
N LEU A 472 -4.55 -16.55 4.00
CA LEU A 472 -4.12 -17.90 3.64
C LEU A 472 -5.18 -18.70 2.88
N LYS A 473 -6.39 -18.14 2.69
CA LYS A 473 -7.50 -18.75 1.93
C LYS A 473 -7.90 -20.15 2.42
N LYS A 474 -7.68 -20.44 3.72
CA LYS A 474 -8.06 -21.73 4.31
C LYS A 474 -9.57 -21.89 4.36
N THR A 475 -10.04 -23.12 4.20
CA THR A 475 -11.45 -23.46 4.33
C THR A 475 -11.89 -23.46 5.80
N SER A 476 -13.21 -23.38 6.05
CA SER A 476 -13.73 -23.51 7.43
C SER A 476 -13.29 -24.83 8.08
N LYS A 477 -13.19 -25.92 7.32
CA LYS A 477 -12.75 -27.23 7.82
C LYS A 477 -11.29 -27.20 8.26
N ASP A 478 -10.40 -26.54 7.50
CA ASP A 478 -9.00 -26.42 7.84
C ASP A 478 -8.82 -25.61 9.15
N ILE A 479 -9.59 -24.53 9.31
CA ILE A 479 -9.53 -23.68 10.50
C ILE A 479 -10.09 -24.42 11.74
N ILE A 480 -11.19 -25.17 11.58
CA ILE A 480 -11.74 -26.03 12.66
C ILE A 480 -10.71 -27.11 13.06
N ALA A 481 -10.01 -27.70 12.09
CA ALA A 481 -8.98 -28.69 12.35
C ALA A 481 -7.76 -28.13 13.13
N MET A 482 -7.57 -26.80 13.15
CA MET A 482 -6.58 -26.12 14.00
C MET A 482 -7.00 -26.03 15.49
N GLY A 483 -8.20 -26.48 15.84
CA GLY A 483 -8.71 -26.50 17.22
C GLY A 483 -9.70 -25.40 17.58
N TYR A 484 -10.13 -24.59 16.60
CA TYR A 484 -11.16 -23.56 16.82
C TYR A 484 -12.57 -24.18 16.82
N GLU A 485 -13.46 -23.65 17.65
CA GLU A 485 -14.85 -24.11 17.80
C GLU A 485 -15.62 -23.89 16.48
N GLU A 486 -16.30 -24.91 16.00
CA GLU A 486 -16.98 -24.93 14.69
C GLU A 486 -18.02 -23.81 14.54
N THR A 487 -18.85 -23.60 15.56
CA THR A 487 -19.91 -22.58 15.53
C THR A 487 -19.31 -21.19 15.43
N LEU A 488 -18.19 -20.92 16.12
CA LEU A 488 -17.48 -19.66 16.08
C LEU A 488 -16.86 -19.42 14.70
N VAL A 489 -16.13 -20.39 14.16
CA VAL A 489 -15.49 -20.28 12.83
C VAL A 489 -16.53 -19.98 11.75
N ARG A 490 -17.65 -20.75 11.71
CA ARG A 490 -18.73 -20.54 10.73
C ARG A 490 -19.39 -19.18 10.91
N ARG A 491 -19.61 -18.74 12.16
CA ARG A 491 -20.16 -17.41 12.46
C ARG A 491 -19.25 -16.29 11.90
N ILE A 492 -17.95 -16.35 12.15
CA ILE A 492 -17.00 -15.35 11.66
C ILE A 492 -16.97 -15.31 10.12
N ILE A 493 -16.86 -16.48 9.47
CA ILE A 493 -16.85 -16.54 7.99
C ILE A 493 -18.16 -15.98 7.42
N LYS A 494 -19.31 -16.26 8.04
CA LYS A 494 -20.61 -15.70 7.65
C LYS A 494 -20.64 -14.18 7.80
N MET A 495 -20.06 -13.64 8.88
CA MET A 495 -19.94 -12.18 9.08
C MET A 495 -19.07 -11.56 7.98
N VAL A 496 -17.90 -12.14 7.68
CA VAL A 496 -17.01 -11.67 6.61
C VAL A 496 -17.71 -11.62 5.26
N ASN A 497 -18.38 -12.70 4.87
CA ASN A 497 -19.07 -12.75 3.58
C ASN A 497 -20.29 -11.82 3.55
N GLY A 498 -21.01 -11.71 4.67
CA GLY A 498 -22.18 -10.82 4.79
C GLY A 498 -21.84 -9.33 4.81
N ALA A 499 -20.60 -8.96 5.13
CA ALA A 499 -20.17 -7.57 5.22
C ALA A 499 -19.61 -7.01 3.89
N GLU A 500 -19.54 -7.80 2.81
CA GLU A 500 -18.96 -7.36 1.54
C GLU A 500 -19.61 -6.08 1.00
N PHE A 501 -20.95 -5.96 1.11
CA PHE A 501 -21.66 -4.76 0.65
C PHE A 501 -21.25 -3.48 1.40
N LYS A 502 -20.79 -3.61 2.66
CA LYS A 502 -20.25 -2.48 3.44
C LYS A 502 -18.88 -2.08 2.91
N ARG A 503 -18.00 -3.06 2.65
CA ARG A 503 -16.64 -2.82 2.15
C ARG A 503 -16.62 -2.14 0.77
N TYR A 504 -17.60 -2.40 -0.08
CA TYR A 504 -17.77 -1.67 -1.36
C TYR A 504 -18.11 -0.19 -1.20
N GLN A 505 -18.42 0.26 0.00
CA GLN A 505 -18.81 1.65 0.32
C GLN A 505 -17.83 2.32 1.29
N THR A 506 -16.68 1.70 1.54
CA THR A 506 -15.59 2.27 2.33
C THR A 506 -14.62 3.07 1.44
N PRO A 507 -13.88 4.03 2.03
CA PRO A 507 -12.79 4.68 1.30
C PRO A 507 -11.71 3.67 0.89
N PRO A 508 -10.85 4.02 -0.10
CA PRO A 508 -9.65 3.24 -0.41
C PRO A 508 -8.80 3.00 0.84
N ILE A 509 -8.26 1.80 0.99
CA ILE A 509 -7.52 1.36 2.19
C ILE A 509 -6.03 1.27 1.84
N LEU A 510 -5.15 1.87 2.66
CA LEU A 510 -3.71 1.71 2.52
C LEU A 510 -3.34 0.24 2.73
N ARG A 511 -2.81 -0.39 1.67
CA ARG A 511 -2.44 -1.80 1.69
C ARG A 511 -1.10 -1.99 2.35
N VAL A 512 -1.06 -2.83 3.40
CA VAL A 512 0.16 -3.21 4.10
C VAL A 512 0.29 -4.73 4.26
N SER A 513 -0.78 -5.48 4.05
CA SER A 513 -0.81 -6.95 4.18
C SER A 513 -0.78 -7.65 2.82
N PRO A 514 -0.50 -8.96 2.77
CA PRO A 514 -0.57 -9.75 1.54
C PRO A 514 -1.96 -9.75 0.88
N LYS A 515 -3.04 -9.53 1.65
CA LYS A 515 -4.41 -9.53 1.13
C LYS A 515 -5.28 -8.44 1.77
N ALA A 516 -5.23 -7.25 1.19
CA ALA A 516 -6.08 -6.12 1.60
C ALA A 516 -7.50 -6.22 1.01
N PHE A 517 -8.46 -5.59 1.70
CA PHE A 517 -9.78 -5.35 1.13
C PHE A 517 -9.69 -4.28 0.00
N GLY A 518 -10.69 -4.24 -0.87
CA GLY A 518 -10.70 -3.36 -2.05
C GLY A 518 -10.16 -4.07 -3.29
N SER A 519 -9.24 -3.45 -4.03
CA SER A 519 -8.76 -3.97 -5.33
C SER A 519 -8.10 -5.34 -5.24
N GLY A 520 -7.45 -5.68 -4.12
CA GLY A 520 -6.76 -6.95 -3.91
C GLY A 520 -7.70 -8.14 -3.59
N ARG A 521 -8.95 -7.91 -3.17
CA ARG A 521 -9.90 -8.96 -2.80
C ARG A 521 -11.24 -8.74 -3.51
N ARG A 522 -11.45 -9.48 -4.59
CA ARG A 522 -12.61 -9.34 -5.50
C ARG A 522 -13.69 -10.37 -5.19
N MET A 523 -14.45 -10.18 -4.11
CA MET A 523 -15.57 -11.05 -3.73
C MET A 523 -16.92 -10.49 -4.24
N PRO A 524 -17.80 -11.33 -4.81
CA PRO A 524 -19.12 -10.88 -5.22
C PRO A 524 -20.00 -10.61 -3.99
N ILE A 525 -20.70 -9.47 -3.97
CA ILE A 525 -21.62 -9.09 -2.88
C ILE A 525 -22.72 -10.14 -2.68
N VAL A 526 -23.25 -10.69 -3.77
CA VAL A 526 -24.37 -11.63 -3.75
C VAL A 526 -23.96 -13.10 -3.63
N GLY A 527 -22.66 -13.37 -3.44
CA GLY A 527 -22.14 -14.73 -3.33
C GLY A 527 -22.41 -15.33 -1.94
N LYS A 528 -22.96 -16.56 -1.90
CA LYS A 528 -23.21 -17.33 -0.66
C LYS A 528 -22.57 -18.71 -0.71
N TYR A 529 -21.41 -18.83 -1.37
CA TYR A 529 -20.80 -20.15 -1.65
C TYR A 529 -20.02 -20.72 -0.46
N LEU A 530 -19.56 -19.89 0.46
CA LEU A 530 -18.66 -20.25 1.55
C LEU A 530 -19.28 -19.96 2.94
N ALA A 531 -20.57 -20.15 3.10
CA ALA A 531 -21.27 -19.90 4.37
C ALA A 531 -21.31 -21.14 5.26
#